data_c541165ada6bb8a9b6f82fc80333e39c
#
_entry.id   c541165ada6bb8a9b6f82fc80333e39c
#
_cell.length_a   1.000
_cell.length_b   1.000
_cell.length_c   1.000
_cell.angle_alpha   90.00
_cell.angle_beta   90.00
_cell.angle_gamma   90.00
#
_symmetry.space_group_name_H-M   'P 1'
#
loop_
_entity.id
_entity.type
_entity.pdbx_description
1 polymer ?
#
loop_
_entity_poly.entity_id
_entity_poly.type
_entity_poly.pdbx_seq_one_letter_code
_entity_poly.pdbx_strand_id
1 'polypeptide(L)'
;MKRTDEAHWRALEGMYVGSPINTSYAPQIEVGHETASIEIEVGDHFFHAAGAIHGSVTWKMLDDASFFAASSLIDDVFVLTTSFTSYLTRPVSEGMLRSVGRVVNRNRSQIVAEAVAYDQAGREVGRGNGIFVRSRMELATIPLYAQ
;
A
#
# COMPACT_ATOMS: atom_id res chain seq x y z
N MET A 1 -4.12 25.58 3.02
CA MET A 1 -4.80 25.51 1.70
C MET A 1 -5.01 24.04 1.34
N LYS A 2 -6.20 23.68 0.98
CA LYS A 2 -6.51 22.30 0.56
C LYS A 2 -5.78 21.98 -0.76
N ARG A 3 -5.10 20.86 -0.82
CA ARG A 3 -4.45 20.40 -2.06
C ARG A 3 -5.52 19.98 -3.08
N THR A 4 -5.19 20.07 -4.36
CA THR A 4 -5.98 19.37 -5.39
C THR A 4 -5.85 17.87 -5.20
N ASP A 5 -6.79 17.10 -5.71
CA ASP A 5 -6.75 15.63 -5.58
C ASP A 5 -5.43 15.06 -6.12
N GLU A 6 -4.99 15.49 -7.30
CA GLU A 6 -3.73 15.03 -7.87
C GLU A 6 -2.52 15.44 -7.01
N ALA A 7 -2.49 16.66 -6.49
CA ALA A 7 -1.41 17.08 -5.59
C ALA A 7 -1.38 16.29 -4.29
N HIS A 8 -2.56 15.91 -3.77
CA HIS A 8 -2.67 15.02 -2.63
C HIS A 8 -2.09 13.63 -2.93
N TRP A 9 -2.47 13.03 -4.06
CA TRP A 9 -1.96 11.72 -4.46
C TRP A 9 -0.44 11.71 -4.65
N ARG A 10 0.11 12.73 -5.31
CA ARG A 10 1.59 12.87 -5.45
C ARG A 10 2.29 13.02 -4.10
N ALA A 11 1.67 13.76 -3.17
CA ALA A 11 2.21 13.88 -1.81
C ALA A 11 2.18 12.55 -1.05
N LEU A 12 1.13 11.75 -1.20
CA LEU A 12 1.06 10.40 -0.64
C LEU A 12 2.17 9.49 -1.19
N GLU A 13 2.41 9.53 -2.48
CA GLU A 13 3.50 8.78 -3.12
C GLU A 13 4.86 9.15 -2.55
N GLY A 14 5.15 10.45 -2.43
CA GLY A 14 6.39 10.93 -1.83
C GLY A 14 6.56 10.50 -0.38
N MET A 15 5.49 10.56 0.39
CA MET A 15 5.47 10.11 1.78
C MET A 15 5.81 8.61 1.88
N TYR A 16 5.22 7.80 1.03
CA TYR A 16 5.45 6.35 1.02
C TYR A 16 6.90 6.01 0.64
N VAL A 17 7.37 6.53 -0.48
CA VAL A 17 8.73 6.26 -0.97
C VAL A 17 9.78 6.71 0.04
N GLY A 18 9.58 7.84 0.70
CA GLY A 18 10.49 8.40 1.70
C GLY A 18 10.42 7.76 3.08
N SER A 19 9.43 6.92 3.35
CA SER A 19 9.27 6.28 4.66
C SER A 19 10.46 5.38 5.00
N PRO A 20 11.00 5.42 6.21
CA PRO A 20 12.19 4.65 6.59
C PRO A 20 12.10 3.16 6.30
N ILE A 21 10.92 2.54 6.51
CA ILE A 21 10.72 1.11 6.24
C ILE A 21 10.94 0.78 4.77
N ASN A 22 10.73 1.72 3.86
CA ASN A 22 10.81 1.49 2.42
C ASN A 22 12.22 1.63 1.84
N THR A 23 13.24 1.90 2.65
CA THR A 23 14.63 1.94 2.19
C THR A 23 15.06 0.63 1.55
N SER A 24 14.73 -0.51 2.16
CA SER A 24 15.07 -1.84 1.62
C SER A 24 14.06 -2.37 0.60
N TYR A 25 12.82 -1.90 0.65
CA TYR A 25 11.80 -2.29 -0.33
C TYR A 25 11.98 -1.57 -1.67
N ALA A 26 12.45 -0.32 -1.64
CA ALA A 26 12.61 0.54 -2.83
C ALA A 26 11.37 0.51 -3.74
N PRO A 27 10.16 0.77 -3.21
CA PRO A 27 8.94 0.60 -3.96
C PRO A 27 8.73 1.70 -5.00
N GLN A 28 7.99 1.36 -6.05
CA GLN A 28 7.34 2.31 -6.95
C GLN A 28 5.84 2.31 -6.62
N ILE A 29 5.22 3.47 -6.60
CA ILE A 29 3.81 3.62 -6.25
C ILE A 29 3.12 4.60 -7.18
N GLU A 30 1.88 4.31 -7.53
CA GLU A 30 0.98 5.21 -8.23
C GLU A 30 -0.34 5.24 -7.50
N VAL A 31 -0.75 6.44 -7.07
CA VAL A 31 -2.02 6.68 -6.37
C VAL A 31 -2.97 7.43 -7.30
N GLY A 32 -4.20 6.96 -7.36
CA GLY A 32 -5.30 7.62 -8.07
C GLY A 32 -6.57 7.60 -7.23
N HIS A 33 -7.67 8.05 -7.81
CA HIS A 33 -8.94 8.08 -7.10
C HIS A 33 -9.38 6.66 -6.72
N GLU A 34 -9.51 6.41 -5.42
CA GLU A 34 -9.92 5.12 -4.84
C GLU A 34 -9.03 3.92 -5.23
N THR A 35 -7.82 4.18 -5.76
CA THR A 35 -6.91 3.14 -6.24
C THR A 35 -5.47 3.44 -5.87
N ALA A 36 -4.68 2.39 -5.75
CA ALA A 36 -3.22 2.50 -5.70
C ALA A 36 -2.58 1.23 -6.26
N SER A 37 -1.45 1.36 -6.92
CA SER A 37 -0.63 0.24 -7.34
C SER A 37 0.80 0.41 -6.85
N ILE A 38 1.40 -0.69 -6.38
CA ILE A 38 2.74 -0.69 -5.81
C ILE A 38 3.52 -1.84 -6.43
N GLU A 39 4.77 -1.58 -6.79
CA GLU A 39 5.69 -2.60 -7.30
C GLU A 39 6.99 -2.59 -6.52
N ILE A 40 7.52 -3.78 -6.28
CA ILE A 40 8.89 -3.97 -5.77
C ILE A 40 9.61 -5.01 -6.61
N GLU A 41 10.94 -4.91 -6.68
CA GLU A 41 11.79 -5.98 -7.19
C GLU A 41 12.04 -6.99 -6.08
N VAL A 42 11.77 -8.26 -6.36
CA VAL A 42 11.98 -9.35 -5.41
C VAL A 42 13.47 -9.66 -5.30
N GLY A 43 14.01 -9.54 -4.10
CA GLY A 43 15.40 -9.84 -3.78
C GLY A 43 15.51 -10.86 -2.66
N ASP A 44 16.67 -11.53 -2.57
CA ASP A 44 16.91 -12.59 -1.59
C ASP A 44 16.90 -12.09 -0.13
N HIS A 45 17.09 -10.80 0.10
CA HIS A 45 16.96 -10.18 1.43
C HIS A 45 15.53 -10.21 2.00
N PHE A 46 14.55 -10.54 1.17
CA PHE A 46 13.17 -10.76 1.59
C PHE A 46 12.83 -12.24 1.88
N PHE A 47 13.78 -13.15 1.65
CA PHE A 47 13.49 -14.58 1.66
C PHE A 47 13.47 -15.17 3.06
N HIS A 48 12.53 -16.10 3.27
CA HIS A 48 12.61 -17.07 4.36
C HIS A 48 13.58 -18.21 4.00
N ALA A 49 13.78 -19.15 4.92
CA ALA A 49 14.76 -20.22 4.78
C ALA A 49 14.51 -21.17 3.60
N ALA A 50 13.29 -21.22 3.05
CA ALA A 50 12.96 -22.08 1.91
C ALA A 50 13.14 -21.40 0.54
N GLY A 51 13.70 -20.18 0.50
CA GLY A 51 14.12 -19.53 -0.74
C GLY A 51 13.02 -18.77 -1.50
N ALA A 52 12.00 -18.34 -0.80
CA ALA A 52 10.94 -17.47 -1.36
C ALA A 52 10.67 -16.31 -0.40
N ILE A 53 9.98 -15.27 -0.88
CA ILE A 53 9.68 -14.11 -0.05
C ILE A 53 8.88 -14.51 1.19
N HIS A 54 9.28 -13.94 2.32
CA HIS A 54 8.52 -14.11 3.56
C HIS A 54 7.10 -13.56 3.38
N GLY A 55 6.12 -14.23 3.99
CA GLY A 55 4.70 -13.82 3.89
C GLY A 55 4.43 -12.36 4.31
N SER A 56 5.26 -11.82 5.21
CA SER A 56 5.17 -10.41 5.62
C SER A 56 5.39 -9.44 4.45
N VAL A 57 6.17 -9.82 3.45
CA VAL A 57 6.43 -8.97 2.27
C VAL A 57 5.16 -8.85 1.43
N THR A 58 4.52 -9.96 1.10
CA THR A 58 3.25 -9.95 0.36
C THR A 58 2.15 -9.27 1.18
N TRP A 59 2.08 -9.55 2.49
CA TRP A 59 1.13 -8.89 3.39
C TRP A 59 1.29 -7.37 3.35
N LYS A 60 2.54 -6.88 3.45
CA LYS A 60 2.83 -5.45 3.39
C LYS A 60 2.39 -4.85 2.07
N MET A 61 2.66 -5.52 0.95
CA MET A 61 2.28 -5.04 -0.37
C MET A 61 0.76 -4.93 -0.52
N LEU A 62 0.02 -5.89 0.03
CA LEU A 62 -1.45 -5.90 0.02
C LEU A 62 -2.03 -4.81 0.93
N ASP A 63 -1.51 -4.70 2.15
CA ASP A 63 -1.93 -3.66 3.09
C ASP A 63 -1.63 -2.26 2.54
N ASP A 64 -0.42 -2.04 2.06
CA ASP A 64 0.00 -0.72 1.56
C ASP A 64 -0.83 -0.28 0.35
N ALA A 65 -1.08 -1.16 -0.63
CA ALA A 65 -1.90 -0.83 -1.79
C ALA A 65 -3.34 -0.49 -1.38
N SER A 66 -3.92 -1.26 -0.47
CA SER A 66 -5.26 -0.98 0.08
C SER A 66 -5.27 0.31 0.89
N PHE A 67 -4.24 0.54 1.70
CA PHE A 67 -4.06 1.73 2.52
C PHE A 67 -4.02 3.00 1.67
N PHE A 68 -3.23 3.01 0.60
CA PHE A 68 -3.11 4.19 -0.25
C PHE A 68 -4.33 4.39 -1.14
N ALA A 69 -5.03 3.33 -1.52
CA ALA A 69 -6.35 3.46 -2.14
C ALA A 69 -7.33 4.18 -1.21
N ALA A 70 -7.39 3.77 0.07
CA ALA A 70 -8.21 4.44 1.08
C ALA A 70 -7.75 5.89 1.34
N SER A 71 -6.42 6.09 1.47
CA SER A 71 -5.83 7.41 1.72
C SER A 71 -6.08 8.41 0.60
N SER A 72 -6.31 7.93 -0.63
CA SER A 72 -6.61 8.81 -1.77
C SER A 72 -7.85 9.67 -1.55
N LEU A 73 -8.74 9.26 -0.63
CA LEU A 73 -9.99 9.94 -0.30
C LEU A 73 -9.88 10.87 0.92
N ILE A 74 -8.77 10.82 1.65
CA ILE A 74 -8.59 11.51 2.93
C ILE A 74 -7.40 12.46 2.81
N ASP A 75 -7.67 13.75 2.70
CA ASP A 75 -6.65 14.76 2.40
C ASP A 75 -6.23 15.61 3.61
N ASP A 76 -6.77 15.36 4.77
CA ASP A 76 -6.53 16.15 5.96
C ASP A 76 -5.76 15.40 7.06
N VAL A 77 -6.02 14.11 7.26
CA VAL A 77 -5.38 13.32 8.33
C VAL A 77 -4.75 12.04 7.80
N PHE A 78 -3.77 11.54 8.54
CA PHE A 78 -3.16 10.25 8.29
C PHE A 78 -4.18 9.14 8.57
N VAL A 79 -4.22 8.14 7.69
CA VAL A 79 -5.09 6.97 7.81
C VAL A 79 -4.38 5.88 8.59
N LEU A 80 -5.11 5.05 9.31
CA LEU A 80 -4.59 3.90 10.04
C LEU A 80 -5.28 2.62 9.59
N THR A 81 -4.49 1.56 9.43
CA THR A 81 -5.02 0.20 9.26
C THR A 81 -5.44 -0.32 10.63
N THR A 82 -6.71 -0.70 10.78
CA THR A 82 -7.19 -1.31 12.02
C THR A 82 -7.34 -2.82 11.93
N SER A 83 -7.53 -3.33 10.74
CA SER A 83 -7.67 -4.77 10.48
C SER A 83 -7.26 -5.05 9.04
N PHE A 84 -6.53 -6.12 8.83
CA PHE A 84 -6.19 -6.58 7.48
C PHE A 84 -6.08 -8.11 7.46
N THR A 85 -6.86 -8.74 6.59
CA THR A 85 -6.84 -10.18 6.36
C THR A 85 -6.25 -10.46 4.99
N SER A 86 -5.26 -11.33 4.91
CA SER A 86 -4.61 -11.71 3.66
C SER A 86 -4.61 -13.21 3.45
N TYR A 87 -4.63 -13.59 2.18
CA TYR A 87 -4.45 -14.96 1.70
C TYR A 87 -3.23 -14.97 0.79
N LEU A 88 -2.24 -15.78 1.13
CA LEU A 88 -0.99 -15.94 0.38
C LEU A 88 -1.10 -17.24 -0.38
N THR A 89 -1.24 -17.16 -1.70
CA THR A 89 -1.69 -18.30 -2.51
C THR A 89 -0.60 -18.91 -3.38
N ARG A 90 0.55 -18.22 -3.54
CA ARG A 90 1.66 -18.69 -4.37
C ARG A 90 2.97 -18.10 -3.87
N PRO A 91 4.05 -18.91 -3.76
CA PRO A 91 5.38 -18.39 -3.44
C PRO A 91 5.95 -17.57 -4.60
N VAL A 92 6.79 -16.59 -4.26
CA VAL A 92 7.50 -15.74 -5.23
C VAL A 92 8.97 -15.70 -4.83
N SER A 93 9.88 -15.95 -5.78
CA SER A 93 11.33 -15.97 -5.54
C SER A 93 12.13 -15.11 -6.51
N GLU A 94 11.48 -14.50 -7.48
CA GLU A 94 12.16 -13.63 -8.46
C GLU A 94 11.20 -12.67 -9.14
N GLY A 95 11.75 -11.70 -9.84
CA GLY A 95 10.99 -10.78 -10.67
C GLY A 95 10.32 -9.65 -9.89
N MET A 96 9.34 -9.03 -10.52
CA MET A 96 8.56 -7.96 -9.90
C MET A 96 7.36 -8.53 -9.15
N LEU A 97 7.07 -7.95 -7.99
CA LEU A 97 5.84 -8.18 -7.24
C LEU A 97 5.01 -6.90 -7.30
N ARG A 98 3.80 -7.00 -7.84
CA ARG A 98 2.90 -5.87 -7.99
C ARG A 98 1.62 -6.09 -7.19
N SER A 99 1.21 -5.10 -6.43
CA SER A 99 -0.06 -5.10 -5.68
C SER A 99 -0.95 -3.97 -6.18
N VAL A 100 -2.22 -4.28 -6.42
CA VAL A 100 -3.22 -3.31 -6.88
C VAL A 100 -4.33 -3.24 -5.85
N GLY A 101 -4.52 -2.05 -5.27
CA GLY A 101 -5.54 -1.78 -4.26
C GLY A 101 -6.69 -0.95 -4.81
N ARG A 102 -7.86 -1.16 -4.25
CA ARG A 102 -9.05 -0.36 -4.55
C ARG A 102 -9.97 -0.25 -3.34
N VAL A 103 -10.67 0.87 -3.24
CA VAL A 103 -11.73 1.05 -2.24
C VAL A 103 -12.95 0.22 -2.66
N VAL A 104 -13.50 -0.53 -1.71
CA VAL A 104 -14.67 -1.38 -1.91
C VAL A 104 -15.93 -0.72 -1.34
N ASN A 105 -15.79 -0.09 -0.17
CA ASN A 105 -16.88 0.56 0.51
C ASN A 105 -16.35 1.67 1.41
N ARG A 106 -17.11 2.71 1.60
CA ARG A 106 -16.79 3.77 2.56
C ARG A 106 -18.04 4.28 3.26
N ASN A 107 -17.88 4.64 4.53
CA ASN A 107 -18.89 5.32 5.31
C ASN A 107 -18.20 6.36 6.22
N ARG A 108 -18.95 6.95 7.13
CA ARG A 108 -18.48 8.01 8.02
C ARG A 108 -17.28 7.61 8.90
N SER A 109 -17.25 6.36 9.35
CA SER A 109 -16.30 5.91 10.37
C SER A 109 -15.14 5.11 9.80
N GLN A 110 -15.29 4.52 8.60
CA GLN A 110 -14.28 3.63 8.05
C GLN A 110 -14.33 3.52 6.53
N ILE A 111 -13.22 3.09 5.98
CA ILE A 111 -13.09 2.71 4.56
C ILE A 111 -12.70 1.24 4.53
N VAL A 112 -13.38 0.46 3.70
CA VAL A 112 -12.98 -0.91 3.38
C VAL A 112 -12.28 -0.89 2.03
N ALA A 113 -11.09 -1.43 1.96
CA ALA A 113 -10.32 -1.56 0.74
C ALA A 113 -9.73 -2.96 0.60
N GLU A 114 -9.48 -3.35 -0.62
CA GLU A 114 -8.90 -4.66 -0.93
C GLU A 114 -7.70 -4.50 -1.86
N ALA A 115 -6.87 -5.52 -1.94
CA ALA A 115 -5.78 -5.58 -2.90
C ALA A 115 -5.58 -7.01 -3.40
N VAL A 116 -5.01 -7.10 -4.60
CA VAL A 116 -4.55 -8.34 -5.21
C VAL A 116 -3.10 -8.17 -5.60
N ALA A 117 -2.26 -9.14 -5.29
CA ALA A 117 -0.85 -9.15 -5.64
C ALA A 117 -0.58 -10.13 -6.78
N TYR A 118 0.28 -9.73 -7.69
CA TYR A 118 0.64 -10.47 -8.90
C TYR A 118 2.15 -10.64 -9.00
N ASP A 119 2.59 -11.78 -9.49
CA ASP A 119 3.99 -11.99 -9.88
C ASP A 119 4.28 -11.37 -11.25
N GLN A 120 5.54 -11.45 -11.70
CA GLN A 120 5.96 -10.89 -12.99
C GLN A 120 5.24 -11.53 -14.19
N ALA A 121 4.79 -12.76 -14.06
CA ALA A 121 4.00 -13.44 -15.11
C ALA A 121 2.52 -13.03 -15.09
N GLY A 122 2.10 -12.18 -14.17
CA GLY A 122 0.71 -11.75 -14.02
C GLY A 122 -0.18 -12.73 -13.28
N ARG A 123 0.40 -13.73 -12.60
CA ARG A 123 -0.36 -14.71 -11.81
C ARG A 123 -0.67 -14.12 -10.45
N GLU A 124 -1.89 -14.31 -9.96
CA GLU A 124 -2.25 -13.92 -8.60
C GLU A 124 -1.45 -14.73 -7.58
N VAL A 125 -0.80 -14.03 -6.65
CA VAL A 125 0.03 -14.65 -5.60
C VAL A 125 -0.50 -14.39 -4.20
N GLY A 126 -1.46 -13.48 -4.06
CA GLY A 126 -2.11 -13.17 -2.81
C GLY A 126 -3.23 -12.18 -2.99
N ARG A 127 -4.11 -12.11 -2.01
CA ARG A 127 -5.17 -11.09 -1.93
C ARG A 127 -5.53 -10.82 -0.49
N GLY A 128 -6.14 -9.68 -0.25
CA GLY A 128 -6.57 -9.33 1.09
C GLY A 128 -7.50 -8.14 1.09
N ASN A 129 -8.05 -7.87 2.26
CA ASN A 129 -8.90 -6.71 2.50
C ASN A 129 -8.71 -6.22 3.93
N GLY A 130 -8.97 -4.93 4.12
CA GLY A 130 -8.79 -4.32 5.42
C GLY A 130 -9.75 -3.19 5.70
N ILE A 131 -9.68 -2.72 6.93
CA ILE A 131 -10.45 -1.59 7.43
C ILE A 131 -9.47 -0.46 7.78
N PHE A 132 -9.76 0.71 7.26
CA PHE A 132 -8.92 1.89 7.37
C PHE A 132 -9.73 3.03 7.98
N VAL A 133 -9.15 3.69 8.96
CA VAL A 133 -9.82 4.75 9.72
C VAL A 133 -8.99 6.02 9.75
N ARG A 134 -9.65 7.15 9.95
CA ARG A 134 -9.02 8.44 10.14
C ARG A 134 -8.31 8.47 11.50
N SER A 135 -7.06 8.94 11.52
CA SER A 135 -6.37 9.24 12.77
C SER A 135 -6.62 10.71 13.18
N ARG A 136 -5.99 11.11 14.27
CA ARG A 136 -5.96 12.51 14.72
C ARG A 136 -4.72 13.25 14.22
N MET A 137 -3.82 12.56 13.50
CA MET A 137 -2.58 13.15 12.99
C MET A 137 -2.85 13.88 11.68
N GLU A 138 -2.68 15.18 11.67
CA GLU A 138 -2.83 15.98 10.46
C GLU A 138 -1.71 15.68 9.47
N LEU A 139 -2.06 15.40 8.21
CA LEU A 139 -1.09 15.14 7.14
C LEU A 139 -0.11 16.31 6.97
N ALA A 140 -0.57 17.53 7.14
CA ALA A 140 0.28 18.71 7.02
C ALA A 140 1.43 18.75 8.04
N THR A 141 1.36 17.97 9.12
CA THR A 141 2.42 17.87 10.13
C THR A 141 3.45 16.80 9.82
N ILE A 142 3.22 15.99 8.79
CA ILE A 142 4.14 14.92 8.38
C ILE A 142 5.11 15.49 7.34
N PRO A 143 6.42 15.61 7.66
CA PRO A 143 7.38 16.26 6.74
C PRO A 143 7.44 15.64 5.36
N LEU A 144 7.36 14.31 5.27
CA LEU A 144 7.40 13.58 3.98
C LEU A 144 6.17 13.84 3.11
N TYR A 145 5.05 14.20 3.69
CA TYR A 145 3.83 14.57 2.95
C TYR A 145 3.83 16.05 2.59
N ALA A 146 4.38 16.88 3.46
CA ALA A 146 4.32 18.34 3.33
C ALA A 146 5.32 18.93 2.31
N GLN A 147 6.22 18.11 1.78
CA GLN A 147 7.24 18.50 0.80
C GLN A 147 6.65 18.99 -0.53
#